data_8784ca31da778f5312fc1adad86e82ce
#
_entry.id   8784ca31da778f5312fc1adad86e82ce
#
_cell.length_a   1.000
_cell.length_b   1.000
_cell.length_c   1.000
_cell.angle_alpha   90.00
_cell.angle_beta   90.00
_cell.angle_gamma   90.00
#
_symmetry.space_group_name_H-M   'P 1'
#
loop_
_entity.id
_entity.type
_entity.pdbx_description
1 polymer ?
#
loop_
_entity_poly.entity_id
_entity_poly.type
_entity_poly.pdbx_seq_one_letter_code
_entity_poly.pdbx_strand_id
1 'polypeptide(L)'
;DSAAAITLRRAEAPRPAIDTASAEAYRLTVDPETGITITGATDAGVFYGGQSLEAWLPVAAYRAPSSPVDVPAVQVLDAPRFAHRGLHLDVARNMQSVAAVKRLLDIMAFYKLNTFHFHLTDDEGWRLAVEGLPELTRVGGRRGHTLDEQAHLMPSYGSGPHPSPEASRGSGWYSRADYLDILRYAKARHITVMPEIDVPGHARAAIQAMEARTRRLRAAGDTTAGRAYRLRDPADTSEYESVQGWDD
;
A
#
# COMPACT_ATOMS: atom_id res chain seq x y z
N ASP A 1 -18.76 -26.94 31.64
CA ASP A 1 -18.36 -25.71 30.94
C ASP A 1 -17.70 -26.10 29.63
N SER A 2 -18.48 -26.27 28.56
CA SER A 2 -17.92 -26.42 27.23
C SER A 2 -17.50 -25.01 26.80
N ALA A 3 -16.19 -24.77 26.65
CA ALA A 3 -15.69 -23.56 26.09
C ALA A 3 -16.30 -23.40 24.69
N ALA A 4 -16.97 -22.29 24.44
CA ALA A 4 -17.53 -21.97 23.12
C ALA A 4 -16.38 -21.95 22.10
N ALA A 5 -16.35 -22.90 21.19
CA ALA A 5 -15.31 -23.02 20.20
C ALA A 5 -15.67 -22.22 18.93
N ILE A 6 -14.71 -21.52 18.37
CA ILE A 6 -14.86 -20.95 17.02
C ILE A 6 -14.36 -21.98 16.02
N THR A 7 -15.24 -22.44 15.15
CA THR A 7 -14.94 -23.42 14.12
C THR A 7 -14.85 -22.75 12.75
N LEU A 8 -13.72 -22.90 12.08
CA LEU A 8 -13.50 -22.41 10.71
C LEU A 8 -13.55 -23.59 9.73
N ARG A 9 -14.34 -23.49 8.66
CA ARG A 9 -14.51 -24.56 7.68
C ARG A 9 -14.42 -24.03 6.25
N ARG A 10 -13.74 -24.82 5.39
CA ARG A 10 -13.90 -24.70 3.94
C ARG A 10 -14.95 -25.72 3.51
N ALA A 11 -15.97 -25.25 2.85
CA ALA A 11 -17.02 -26.08 2.25
C ALA A 11 -17.59 -25.37 1.04
N GLU A 12 -18.37 -26.08 0.23
CA GLU A 12 -19.08 -25.45 -0.87
C GLU A 12 -19.89 -24.26 -0.33
N ALA A 13 -19.65 -23.07 -0.93
CA ALA A 13 -20.24 -21.85 -0.43
C ALA A 13 -21.76 -21.95 -0.52
N PRO A 14 -22.47 -21.66 0.57
CA PRO A 14 -23.90 -21.44 0.46
C PRO A 14 -24.08 -20.26 -0.50
N ARG A 15 -24.93 -20.41 -1.51
CA ARG A 15 -25.26 -19.35 -2.46
C ARG A 15 -26.19 -18.37 -1.79
N PRO A 16 -25.79 -17.11 -1.54
CA PRO A 16 -26.75 -16.08 -1.21
C PRO A 16 -27.70 -15.93 -2.40
N ALA A 17 -28.92 -15.50 -2.15
CA ALA A 17 -29.89 -15.19 -3.20
C ALA A 17 -29.45 -14.06 -4.14
N ILE A 18 -28.34 -13.41 -3.85
CA ILE A 18 -27.64 -12.42 -4.68
C ILE A 18 -26.66 -13.21 -5.55
N ASP A 19 -26.90 -13.22 -6.82
CA ASP A 19 -26.28 -14.00 -7.89
C ASP A 19 -24.77 -13.72 -8.04
N THR A 20 -23.95 -14.22 -7.13
CA THR A 20 -22.52 -14.27 -7.35
C THR A 20 -21.93 -15.54 -6.75
N ALA A 21 -21.41 -16.40 -7.61
CA ALA A 21 -20.48 -17.47 -7.24
C ALA A 21 -19.15 -16.87 -6.79
N SER A 22 -19.19 -16.02 -5.76
CA SER A 22 -18.01 -15.33 -5.25
C SER A 22 -17.16 -16.29 -4.42
N ALA A 23 -15.88 -16.37 -4.76
CA ALA A 23 -14.89 -17.07 -3.94
C ALA A 23 -14.79 -16.49 -2.50
N GLU A 24 -15.28 -15.28 -2.29
CA GLU A 24 -15.26 -14.57 -1.00
C GLU A 24 -16.58 -14.75 -0.21
N ALA A 25 -17.56 -15.53 -0.72
CA ALA A 25 -18.80 -15.82 -0.02
C ALA A 25 -18.56 -16.62 1.24
N TYR A 26 -19.35 -16.34 2.29
CA TYR A 26 -19.27 -17.06 3.55
C TYR A 26 -20.64 -17.18 4.24
N ARG A 27 -20.71 -18.12 5.15
CA ARG A 27 -21.76 -18.23 6.18
C ARG A 27 -21.12 -18.08 7.54
N LEU A 28 -21.68 -17.23 8.37
CA LEU A 28 -21.35 -17.10 9.79
C LEU A 28 -22.59 -17.53 10.59
N THR A 29 -22.44 -18.50 11.48
CA THR A 29 -23.47 -18.95 12.38
C THR A 29 -22.99 -18.79 13.83
N VAL A 30 -23.77 -18.11 14.65
CA VAL A 30 -23.61 -18.04 16.10
C VAL A 30 -24.77 -18.78 16.69
N ASP A 31 -24.52 -19.90 17.36
CA ASP A 31 -25.51 -20.80 17.91
C ASP A 31 -25.20 -21.09 19.38
N PRO A 32 -26.16 -20.95 20.30
CA PRO A 32 -25.91 -21.13 21.73
C PRO A 32 -25.47 -22.56 22.11
N GLU A 33 -25.84 -23.57 21.32
CA GLU A 33 -25.54 -24.97 21.63
C GLU A 33 -24.24 -25.43 20.95
N THR A 34 -24.01 -24.99 19.71
CA THR A 34 -22.89 -25.47 18.88
C THR A 34 -21.73 -24.46 18.74
N GLY A 35 -21.91 -23.25 19.26
CA GLY A 35 -20.89 -22.21 19.22
C GLY A 35 -20.88 -21.41 17.92
N ILE A 36 -19.70 -20.88 17.54
CA ILE A 36 -19.52 -20.04 16.37
C ILE A 36 -18.90 -20.85 15.22
N THR A 37 -19.55 -20.86 14.07
CA THR A 37 -19.03 -21.50 12.86
C THR A 37 -18.97 -20.52 11.72
N ILE A 38 -17.79 -20.44 11.06
CA ILE A 38 -17.57 -19.68 9.84
C ILE A 38 -17.23 -20.64 8.72
N THR A 39 -18.03 -20.64 7.66
CA THR A 39 -17.85 -21.49 6.49
C THR A 39 -17.69 -20.60 5.26
N GLY A 40 -16.62 -20.77 4.49
CA GLY A 40 -16.35 -20.06 3.25
C GLY A 40 -15.98 -21.02 2.11
N ALA A 41 -16.22 -20.59 0.87
CA ALA A 41 -15.79 -21.33 -0.32
C ALA A 41 -14.27 -21.41 -0.42
N THR A 42 -13.60 -20.34 0.03
CA THR A 42 -12.14 -20.20 0.05
C THR A 42 -11.67 -19.67 1.39
N ASP A 43 -10.35 -19.60 1.59
CA ASP A 43 -9.76 -18.99 2.77
C ASP A 43 -10.13 -17.50 2.89
N ALA A 44 -10.31 -16.80 1.76
CA ALA A 44 -10.79 -15.41 1.76
C ALA A 44 -12.22 -15.30 2.28
N GLY A 45 -13.13 -16.20 1.89
CA GLY A 45 -14.49 -16.23 2.42
C GLY A 45 -14.49 -16.46 3.94
N VAL A 46 -13.72 -17.43 4.42
CA VAL A 46 -13.58 -17.67 5.87
C VAL A 46 -13.02 -16.44 6.59
N PHE A 47 -11.99 -15.81 6.03
CA PHE A 47 -11.41 -14.59 6.57
C PHE A 47 -12.43 -13.45 6.67
N TYR A 48 -13.20 -13.19 5.62
CA TYR A 48 -14.23 -12.13 5.64
C TYR A 48 -15.40 -12.45 6.58
N GLY A 49 -15.72 -13.73 6.79
CA GLY A 49 -16.62 -14.15 7.85
C GLY A 49 -16.09 -13.79 9.24
N GLY A 50 -14.78 -13.95 9.46
CA GLY A 50 -14.09 -13.50 10.68
C GLY A 50 -14.18 -11.97 10.85
N GLN A 51 -13.98 -11.20 9.79
CA GLN A 51 -14.13 -9.74 9.84
C GLN A 51 -15.57 -9.31 10.19
N SER A 52 -16.59 -10.04 9.74
CA SER A 52 -17.97 -9.78 10.16
C SER A 52 -18.19 -10.07 11.64
N LEU A 53 -17.66 -11.16 12.15
CA LEU A 53 -17.73 -11.46 13.58
C LEU A 53 -17.02 -10.39 14.40
N GLU A 54 -15.82 -9.98 13.97
CA GLU A 54 -15.04 -8.92 14.61
C GLU A 54 -15.81 -7.59 14.64
N ALA A 55 -16.46 -7.22 13.54
CA ALA A 55 -17.25 -5.98 13.45
C ALA A 55 -18.47 -5.95 14.40
N TRP A 56 -18.94 -7.10 14.87
CA TRP A 56 -20.05 -7.19 15.84
C TRP A 56 -19.60 -7.12 17.30
N LEU A 57 -18.30 -7.22 17.54
CA LEU A 57 -17.81 -7.11 18.91
C LEU A 57 -18.04 -5.68 19.42
N PRO A 58 -18.55 -5.52 20.64
CA PRO A 58 -18.72 -4.19 21.22
C PRO A 58 -17.36 -3.53 21.44
N VAL A 59 -17.32 -2.20 21.35
CA VAL A 59 -16.07 -1.42 21.57
C VAL A 59 -15.37 -1.76 22.89
N ALA A 60 -16.13 -2.17 23.90
CA ALA A 60 -15.58 -2.60 25.18
C ALA A 60 -14.68 -3.84 25.05
N ALA A 61 -14.94 -4.75 24.11
CA ALA A 61 -14.12 -5.93 23.87
C ALA A 61 -12.70 -5.57 23.43
N TYR A 62 -12.54 -4.51 22.67
CA TYR A 62 -11.21 -4.01 22.23
C TYR A 62 -10.45 -3.31 23.34
N ARG A 63 -11.15 -2.76 24.34
CA ARG A 63 -10.54 -2.09 25.50
C ARG A 63 -10.15 -3.06 26.60
N ALA A 64 -10.87 -4.18 26.73
CA ALA A 64 -10.64 -5.21 27.72
C ALA A 64 -10.74 -6.63 27.09
N PRO A 65 -9.73 -7.02 26.28
CA PRO A 65 -9.81 -8.24 25.46
C PRO A 65 -9.91 -9.55 26.27
N SER A 66 -9.63 -9.51 27.57
CA SER A 66 -9.77 -10.68 28.48
C SER A 66 -11.15 -10.82 29.10
N SER A 67 -12.07 -9.90 28.85
CA SER A 67 -13.42 -9.96 29.36
C SER A 67 -14.33 -10.80 28.45
N PRO A 68 -15.22 -11.64 29.00
CA PRO A 68 -16.22 -12.32 28.19
C PRO A 68 -17.09 -11.32 27.43
N VAL A 69 -17.49 -11.71 26.23
CA VAL A 69 -18.33 -10.89 25.34
C VAL A 69 -19.49 -11.74 24.89
N ASP A 70 -20.71 -11.25 25.10
CA ASP A 70 -21.91 -11.86 24.58
C ASP A 70 -22.11 -11.48 23.10
N VAL A 71 -22.21 -12.50 22.25
CA VAL A 71 -22.52 -12.35 20.83
C VAL A 71 -23.91 -12.92 20.57
N PRO A 72 -24.83 -12.15 19.96
CA PRO A 72 -26.18 -12.62 19.72
C PRO A 72 -26.22 -13.82 18.78
N ALA A 73 -27.13 -14.76 19.03
CA ALA A 73 -27.37 -15.88 18.13
C ALA A 73 -27.90 -15.39 16.79
N VAL A 74 -27.21 -15.76 15.67
CA VAL A 74 -27.53 -15.27 14.36
C VAL A 74 -26.98 -16.18 13.26
N GLN A 75 -27.60 -16.11 12.08
CA GLN A 75 -27.05 -16.62 10.83
C GLN A 75 -26.87 -15.48 9.85
N VAL A 76 -25.65 -15.36 9.32
CA VAL A 76 -25.32 -14.45 8.24
C VAL A 76 -24.89 -15.26 7.03
N LEU A 77 -25.42 -14.89 5.89
CA LEU A 77 -24.99 -15.36 4.59
C LEU A 77 -24.64 -14.11 3.76
N ASP A 78 -23.37 -13.97 3.40
CA ASP A 78 -22.86 -12.76 2.79
C ASP A 78 -21.88 -13.07 1.65
N ALA A 79 -21.85 -12.19 0.66
CA ALA A 79 -20.93 -12.19 -0.46
C ALA A 79 -20.72 -10.76 -0.95
N PRO A 80 -19.53 -10.43 -1.49
CA PRO A 80 -19.29 -9.10 -1.99
C PRO A 80 -20.16 -8.78 -3.20
N ARG A 81 -20.78 -7.59 -3.19
CA ARG A 81 -21.50 -7.05 -4.35
C ARG A 81 -20.57 -6.67 -5.49
N PHE A 82 -19.34 -6.21 -5.17
CA PHE A 82 -18.31 -5.81 -6.12
C PHE A 82 -17.06 -6.66 -5.93
N ALA A 83 -16.54 -7.21 -7.02
CA ALA A 83 -15.31 -7.99 -7.01
C ALA A 83 -14.08 -7.13 -6.65
N HIS A 84 -14.04 -5.88 -7.13
CA HIS A 84 -12.98 -4.92 -6.83
C HIS A 84 -13.43 -3.93 -5.75
N ARG A 85 -12.69 -3.90 -4.64
CA ARG A 85 -12.93 -2.98 -3.52
C ARG A 85 -11.58 -2.43 -3.09
N GLY A 86 -11.18 -1.35 -3.75
CA GLY A 86 -9.84 -0.78 -3.65
C GLY A 86 -9.77 0.46 -2.76
N LEU A 87 -8.56 0.71 -2.26
CA LEU A 87 -8.16 1.96 -1.66
C LEU A 87 -6.80 2.36 -2.21
N HIS A 88 -6.66 3.62 -2.58
CA HIS A 88 -5.43 4.22 -3.08
C HIS A 88 -4.69 4.97 -1.96
N LEU A 89 -3.36 4.83 -1.91
CA LEU A 89 -2.50 5.60 -1.02
C LEU A 89 -1.31 6.15 -1.80
N ASP A 90 -1.20 7.46 -1.85
CA ASP A 90 -0.05 8.17 -2.37
C ASP A 90 1.02 8.37 -1.28
N VAL A 91 2.18 7.76 -1.47
CA VAL A 91 3.35 7.92 -0.60
C VAL A 91 4.46 8.73 -1.25
N ALA A 92 4.31 9.05 -2.53
CA ALA A 92 5.27 9.87 -3.27
C ALA A 92 5.27 11.31 -2.75
N ARG A 93 4.08 11.91 -2.57
CA ARG A 93 3.95 13.27 -2.03
C ARG A 93 4.30 13.33 -0.55
N ASN A 94 3.87 12.35 0.23
CA ASN A 94 4.22 12.26 1.65
C ASN A 94 4.47 10.82 2.07
N MET A 95 5.71 10.52 2.44
CA MET A 95 6.13 9.19 2.86
C MET A 95 5.35 8.70 4.08
N GLN A 96 4.88 7.46 4.03
CA GLN A 96 4.25 6.77 5.15
C GLN A 96 5.15 5.64 5.64
N SER A 97 5.24 5.47 6.95
CA SER A 97 6.03 4.37 7.52
C SER A 97 5.40 3.00 7.22
N VAL A 98 6.21 1.95 7.20
CA VAL A 98 5.72 0.56 7.08
C VAL A 98 4.61 0.26 8.09
N ALA A 99 4.78 0.73 9.33
CA ALA A 99 3.77 0.56 10.38
C ALA A 99 2.45 1.28 10.05
N ALA A 100 2.51 2.47 9.43
CA ALA A 100 1.31 3.19 9.01
C ALA A 100 0.60 2.47 7.86
N VAL A 101 1.34 1.97 6.87
CA VAL A 101 0.79 1.16 5.78
C VAL A 101 0.14 -0.11 6.30
N LYS A 102 0.78 -0.83 7.24
CA LYS A 102 0.19 -2.02 7.85
C LYS A 102 -1.11 -1.72 8.61
N ARG A 103 -1.16 -0.61 9.37
CA ARG A 103 -2.43 -0.18 10.01
C ARG A 103 -3.52 0.12 8.99
N LEU A 104 -3.17 0.71 7.85
CA LEU A 104 -4.13 0.92 6.77
C LEU A 104 -4.65 -0.41 6.21
N LEU A 105 -3.77 -1.40 6.02
CA LEU A 105 -4.14 -2.74 5.58
C LEU A 105 -5.04 -3.45 6.60
N ASP A 106 -4.86 -3.23 7.92
CA ASP A 106 -5.78 -3.73 8.95
C ASP A 106 -7.17 -3.11 8.81
N ILE A 107 -7.24 -1.79 8.59
CA ILE A 107 -8.50 -1.08 8.35
C ILE A 107 -9.16 -1.58 7.06
N MET A 108 -8.39 -1.75 5.99
CA MET A 108 -8.89 -2.32 4.73
C MET A 108 -9.48 -3.71 4.95
N ALA A 109 -8.80 -4.57 5.68
CA ALA A 109 -9.27 -5.92 6.01
C ALA A 109 -10.59 -5.87 6.79
N PHE A 110 -10.67 -5.04 7.82
CA PHE A 110 -11.87 -4.84 8.63
C PHE A 110 -13.08 -4.43 7.78
N TYR A 111 -12.89 -3.56 6.80
CA TYR A 111 -13.92 -3.14 5.85
C TYR A 111 -14.02 -4.05 4.62
N LYS A 112 -13.34 -5.20 4.60
CA LYS A 112 -13.35 -6.17 3.50
C LYS A 112 -12.92 -5.59 2.15
N LEU A 113 -12.03 -4.59 2.15
CA LEU A 113 -11.36 -4.12 0.94
C LEU A 113 -10.30 -5.14 0.53
N ASN A 114 -10.17 -5.40 -0.79
CA ASN A 114 -9.31 -6.46 -1.30
C ASN A 114 -8.21 -5.99 -2.27
N THR A 115 -8.14 -4.70 -2.54
CA THR A 115 -7.14 -4.14 -3.47
C THR A 115 -6.53 -2.89 -2.87
N PHE A 116 -5.21 -2.91 -2.65
CA PHE A 116 -4.43 -1.76 -2.21
C PHE A 116 -3.66 -1.19 -3.40
N HIS A 117 -4.11 -0.05 -3.90
CA HIS A 117 -3.44 0.70 -4.96
C HIS A 117 -2.35 1.56 -4.32
N PHE A 118 -1.11 1.20 -4.54
CA PHE A 118 0.04 1.76 -3.86
C PHE A 118 0.85 2.64 -4.81
N HIS A 119 0.61 3.95 -4.76
CA HIS A 119 1.26 4.95 -5.59
C HIS A 119 2.64 5.29 -5.01
N LEU A 120 3.66 4.67 -5.60
CA LEU A 120 5.02 4.63 -5.07
C LEU A 120 5.94 5.72 -5.63
N THR A 121 5.60 6.28 -6.78
CA THR A 121 6.48 7.22 -7.49
C THR A 121 5.69 8.34 -8.13
N ASP A 122 6.26 9.54 -8.07
CA ASP A 122 5.72 10.73 -8.73
C ASP A 122 6.83 11.79 -8.85
N ASP A 123 6.51 13.00 -9.28
CA ASP A 123 7.45 14.10 -9.40
C ASP A 123 8.17 14.43 -8.08
N GLU A 124 7.46 14.30 -6.96
CA GLU A 124 7.95 14.68 -5.64
C GLU A 124 8.63 13.55 -4.88
N GLY A 125 8.65 12.35 -5.44
CA GLY A 125 9.33 11.27 -4.74
C GLY A 125 9.30 9.91 -5.41
N TRP A 126 10.41 9.21 -5.29
CA TRP A 126 10.57 7.80 -5.60
C TRP A 126 10.70 6.98 -4.31
N ARG A 127 9.73 6.13 -4.01
CA ARG A 127 9.63 5.48 -2.69
C ARG A 127 10.01 4.00 -2.65
N LEU A 128 10.57 3.46 -3.73
CA LEU A 128 10.94 2.04 -3.79
C LEU A 128 12.41 1.86 -4.13
N ALA A 129 13.16 1.15 -3.28
CA ALA A 129 14.54 0.79 -3.57
C ALA A 129 14.60 -0.25 -4.71
N VAL A 130 15.35 0.08 -5.77
CA VAL A 130 15.60 -0.79 -6.92
C VAL A 130 17.06 -1.18 -6.93
N GLU A 131 17.32 -2.49 -6.99
CA GLU A 131 18.67 -3.02 -7.06
C GLU A 131 19.41 -2.51 -8.31
N GLY A 132 20.65 -2.08 -8.13
CA GLY A 132 21.45 -1.50 -9.21
C GLY A 132 21.17 -0.03 -9.52
N LEU A 133 20.10 0.58 -8.99
CA LEU A 133 19.68 1.95 -9.22
C LEU A 133 19.56 2.77 -7.92
N PRO A 134 20.65 2.91 -7.13
CA PRO A 134 20.56 3.56 -5.83
C PRO A 134 20.22 5.06 -5.91
N GLU A 135 20.44 5.71 -7.04
CA GLU A 135 20.12 7.12 -7.26
C GLU A 135 18.62 7.37 -7.17
N LEU A 136 17.77 6.40 -7.52
CA LEU A 136 16.31 6.52 -7.41
C LEU A 136 15.86 6.89 -5.99
N THR A 137 16.51 6.31 -4.98
CA THR A 137 16.19 6.64 -3.58
C THR A 137 17.07 7.72 -3.00
N ARG A 138 18.36 7.78 -3.38
CA ARG A 138 19.31 8.78 -2.84
C ARG A 138 19.01 10.19 -3.29
N VAL A 139 18.52 10.35 -4.51
CA VAL A 139 18.12 11.63 -5.11
C VAL A 139 16.60 11.74 -5.13
N GLY A 140 15.93 10.83 -5.85
CA GLY A 140 14.48 10.86 -6.02
C GLY A 140 13.68 10.58 -4.74
N GLY A 141 14.27 9.97 -3.72
CA GLY A 141 13.63 9.71 -2.43
C GLY A 141 13.76 10.82 -1.39
N ARG A 142 14.32 11.98 -1.75
CA ARG A 142 14.62 13.06 -0.81
C ARG A 142 14.17 14.41 -1.33
N ARG A 143 13.64 15.25 -0.46
CA ARG A 143 13.26 16.64 -0.75
C ARG A 143 13.85 17.59 0.29
N GLY A 144 14.38 18.72 -0.18
CA GLY A 144 14.94 19.78 0.66
C GLY A 144 15.35 20.99 -0.16
N HIS A 145 15.83 22.06 0.48
CA HIS A 145 16.30 23.23 -0.25
C HIS A 145 17.45 22.88 -1.18
N THR A 146 17.32 23.22 -2.44
CA THR A 146 18.32 23.00 -3.49
C THR A 146 18.16 24.07 -4.58
N LEU A 147 19.23 24.35 -5.30
CA LEU A 147 19.23 25.24 -6.46
C LEU A 147 19.24 24.49 -7.79
N ASP A 148 19.59 23.21 -7.79
CA ASP A 148 19.88 22.45 -8.99
C ASP A 148 19.36 21.01 -8.99
N GLU A 149 18.73 20.56 -7.90
CA GLU A 149 18.22 19.22 -7.69
C GLU A 149 19.21 18.07 -8.01
N GLN A 150 20.51 18.34 -7.94
CA GLN A 150 21.50 17.32 -8.27
C GLN A 150 21.66 16.26 -7.18
N ALA A 151 21.40 16.62 -5.94
CA ALA A 151 21.55 15.75 -4.76
C ALA A 151 20.21 15.26 -4.18
N HIS A 152 19.15 16.03 -4.37
CA HIS A 152 17.79 15.75 -3.92
C HIS A 152 16.83 16.71 -4.63
N LEU A 153 15.54 16.42 -4.55
CA LEU A 153 14.46 17.21 -5.15
C LEU A 153 14.19 18.48 -4.35
N MET A 154 13.54 19.45 -4.97
CA MET A 154 13.08 20.68 -4.31
C MET A 154 12.01 20.39 -3.25
N PRO A 155 11.81 21.31 -2.28
CA PRO A 155 10.75 21.17 -1.29
C PRO A 155 9.37 21.29 -1.93
N SER A 156 8.42 20.48 -1.45
CA SER A 156 7.01 20.57 -1.81
C SER A 156 6.16 19.90 -0.72
N TYR A 157 4.86 20.13 -0.72
CA TYR A 157 3.91 19.55 0.23
C TYR A 157 4.35 19.63 1.71
N GLY A 158 4.92 20.78 2.10
CA GLY A 158 5.34 21.00 3.48
C GLY A 158 6.54 20.17 3.93
N SER A 159 7.36 19.65 3.00
CA SER A 159 8.53 18.83 3.32
C SER A 159 9.62 19.55 4.13
N GLY A 160 9.60 20.89 4.16
CA GLY A 160 10.63 21.67 4.83
C GLY A 160 11.98 21.68 4.12
N PRO A 161 13.00 22.35 4.73
CA PRO A 161 14.27 22.62 4.07
C PRO A 161 15.26 21.46 4.08
N HIS A 162 15.09 20.47 4.94
CA HIS A 162 16.09 19.42 5.16
C HIS A 162 15.74 18.12 4.43
N PRO A 163 16.63 17.60 3.55
CA PRO A 163 16.39 16.39 2.77
C PRO A 163 16.66 15.11 3.58
N SER A 164 16.17 15.04 4.81
CA SER A 164 16.37 13.90 5.72
C SER A 164 15.04 13.22 6.03
N PRO A 165 14.98 11.87 5.98
CA PRO A 165 13.80 11.11 6.38
C PRO A 165 13.38 11.35 7.84
N GLU A 166 14.33 11.69 8.71
CA GLU A 166 14.07 11.97 10.13
C GLU A 166 13.43 13.34 10.33
N ALA A 167 13.74 14.28 9.46
CA ALA A 167 13.27 15.66 9.57
C ALA A 167 11.92 15.90 8.87
N SER A 168 11.55 15.06 7.92
CA SER A 168 10.40 15.35 7.05
C SER A 168 9.80 14.10 6.42
N ARG A 169 8.47 14.10 6.26
CA ARG A 169 7.77 13.09 5.45
C ARG A 169 7.95 13.31 3.94
N GLY A 170 8.58 14.37 3.52
CA GLY A 170 8.99 14.57 2.13
C GLY A 170 10.11 13.65 1.68
N SER A 171 10.84 13.03 2.62
CA SER A 171 11.97 12.15 2.34
C SER A 171 11.73 10.75 2.93
N GLY A 172 12.31 9.73 2.27
CA GLY A 172 12.20 8.34 2.68
C GLY A 172 11.85 7.41 1.53
N TRP A 173 12.01 6.12 1.77
CA TRP A 173 11.70 5.05 0.82
C TRP A 173 11.54 3.73 1.53
N TYR A 174 10.92 2.76 0.87
CA TYR A 174 10.87 1.37 1.29
C TYR A 174 12.07 0.62 0.72
N SER A 175 12.81 -0.06 1.58
CA SER A 175 13.77 -1.07 1.16
C SER A 175 13.04 -2.25 0.49
N ARG A 176 13.79 -3.11 -0.21
CA ARG A 176 13.24 -4.37 -0.72
C ARG A 176 12.63 -5.22 0.40
N ALA A 177 13.25 -5.24 1.58
CA ALA A 177 12.74 -5.98 2.73
C ALA A 177 11.43 -5.40 3.25
N ASP A 178 11.33 -4.07 3.38
CA ASP A 178 10.10 -3.37 3.78
C ASP A 178 8.95 -3.63 2.82
N TYR A 179 9.21 -3.55 1.53
CA TYR A 179 8.19 -3.79 0.52
C TYR A 179 7.68 -5.24 0.55
N LEU A 180 8.59 -6.21 0.64
CA LEU A 180 8.22 -7.62 0.79
C LEU A 180 7.45 -7.90 2.08
N ASP A 181 7.75 -7.20 3.16
CA ASP A 181 7.02 -7.29 4.43
C ASP A 181 5.59 -6.76 4.28
N ILE A 182 5.41 -5.63 3.60
CA ILE A 182 4.08 -5.08 3.26
C ILE A 182 3.29 -6.09 2.40
N LEU A 183 3.92 -6.67 1.37
CA LEU A 183 3.25 -7.65 0.49
C LEU A 183 2.79 -8.90 1.27
N ARG A 184 3.64 -9.44 2.16
CA ARG A 184 3.26 -10.60 3.00
C ARG A 184 2.12 -10.25 3.94
N TYR A 185 2.16 -9.06 4.52
CA TYR A 185 1.14 -8.56 5.44
C TYR A 185 -0.21 -8.38 4.75
N ALA A 186 -0.22 -7.83 3.56
CA ALA A 186 -1.41 -7.68 2.72
C ALA A 186 -1.96 -9.05 2.29
N LYS A 187 -1.09 -9.95 1.82
CA LYS A 187 -1.47 -11.30 1.41
C LYS A 187 -2.17 -12.09 2.52
N ALA A 188 -1.68 -11.98 3.77
CA ALA A 188 -2.29 -12.62 4.92
C ALA A 188 -3.70 -12.08 5.24
N ARG A 189 -4.09 -10.94 4.64
CA ARG A 189 -5.40 -10.30 4.74
C ARG A 189 -6.23 -10.39 3.47
N HIS A 190 -5.81 -11.23 2.54
CA HIS A 190 -6.43 -11.38 1.22
C HIS A 190 -6.52 -10.07 0.41
N ILE A 191 -5.56 -9.16 0.63
CA ILE A 191 -5.45 -7.90 -0.08
C ILE A 191 -4.37 -8.04 -1.17
N THR A 192 -4.75 -7.76 -2.41
CA THR A 192 -3.82 -7.63 -3.53
C THR A 192 -3.20 -6.24 -3.51
N VAL A 193 -1.87 -6.16 -3.54
CA VAL A 193 -1.16 -4.89 -3.70
C VAL A 193 -0.92 -4.64 -5.18
N MET A 194 -1.39 -3.50 -5.67
CA MET A 194 -1.19 -3.01 -7.02
C MET A 194 -0.23 -1.83 -6.97
N PRO A 195 1.08 -2.02 -7.24
CA PRO A 195 2.03 -0.93 -7.27
C PRO A 195 1.81 -0.06 -8.48
N GLU A 196 1.92 1.25 -8.30
CA GLU A 196 1.87 2.23 -9.36
C GLU A 196 3.23 2.92 -9.51
N ILE A 197 3.69 2.99 -10.75
CA ILE A 197 4.91 3.69 -11.17
C ILE A 197 4.55 4.45 -12.45
N ASP A 198 4.51 5.78 -12.37
CA ASP A 198 4.05 6.61 -13.46
C ASP A 198 5.15 6.93 -14.46
N VAL A 199 4.80 6.80 -15.73
CA VAL A 199 5.63 7.17 -16.89
C VAL A 199 4.74 7.49 -18.12
N PRO A 200 5.10 8.40 -19.00
CA PRO A 200 6.23 9.35 -18.94
C PRO A 200 5.96 10.57 -18.06
N GLY A 201 4.70 10.87 -17.74
CA GLY A 201 4.30 11.92 -16.82
C GLY A 201 4.57 11.54 -15.37
N HIS A 202 4.55 12.50 -14.46
CA HIS A 202 4.77 12.29 -13.03
C HIS A 202 6.09 11.55 -12.71
N ALA A 203 7.14 11.79 -13.52
CA ALA A 203 8.39 11.02 -13.49
C ALA A 203 9.61 11.86 -13.07
N ARG A 204 9.43 13.10 -12.60
CA ARG A 204 10.54 13.99 -12.25
C ARG A 204 11.54 13.38 -11.28
N ALA A 205 11.08 12.71 -10.22
CA ALA A 205 11.96 12.06 -9.26
C ALA A 205 12.89 11.03 -9.94
N ALA A 206 12.35 10.25 -10.88
CA ALA A 206 13.11 9.28 -11.64
C ALA A 206 14.09 9.97 -12.61
N ILE A 207 13.64 11.03 -13.30
CA ILE A 207 14.47 11.80 -14.23
C ILE A 207 15.67 12.40 -13.50
N GLN A 208 15.46 13.10 -12.38
CA GLN A 208 16.57 13.72 -11.62
C GLN A 208 17.53 12.65 -11.07
N ALA A 209 17.02 11.51 -10.62
CA ALA A 209 17.84 10.39 -10.16
C ALA A 209 18.71 9.83 -11.30
N MET A 210 18.16 9.63 -12.49
CA MET A 210 18.91 9.10 -13.64
C MET A 210 19.89 10.12 -14.21
N GLU A 211 19.59 11.40 -14.18
CA GLU A 211 20.54 12.45 -14.53
C GLU A 211 21.72 12.47 -13.53
N ALA A 212 21.47 12.29 -12.23
CA ALA A 212 22.53 12.16 -11.24
C ALA A 212 23.42 10.94 -11.53
N ARG A 213 22.80 9.80 -11.91
CA ARG A 213 23.52 8.60 -12.34
C ARG A 213 24.38 8.86 -13.57
N THR A 214 23.83 9.52 -14.57
CA THR A 214 24.53 9.93 -15.80
C THR A 214 25.75 10.77 -15.47
N ARG A 215 25.60 11.79 -14.62
CA ARG A 215 26.75 12.65 -14.20
C ARG A 215 27.82 11.82 -13.50
N ARG A 216 27.44 10.95 -12.57
CA ARG A 216 28.37 10.10 -11.80
C ARG A 216 29.16 9.15 -12.72
N LEU A 217 28.49 8.47 -13.66
CA LEU A 217 29.14 7.53 -14.58
C LEU A 217 30.11 8.25 -15.53
N ARG A 218 29.72 9.40 -16.05
CA ARG A 218 30.60 10.22 -16.87
C ARG A 218 31.84 10.73 -16.12
N ALA A 219 31.63 11.15 -14.87
CA ALA A 219 32.78 11.59 -14.03
C ALA A 219 33.72 10.42 -13.70
N ALA A 220 33.23 9.19 -13.69
CA ALA A 220 34.04 7.98 -13.57
C ALA A 220 34.67 7.51 -14.92
N GLY A 221 34.48 8.24 -16.02
CA GLY A 221 35.01 7.92 -17.33
C GLY A 221 34.14 6.98 -18.18
N ASP A 222 33.03 6.48 -17.65
CA ASP A 222 32.10 5.61 -18.38
C ASP A 222 31.01 6.43 -19.07
N THR A 223 31.38 7.04 -20.19
CA THR A 223 30.47 7.89 -20.97
C THR A 223 29.39 7.08 -21.70
N THR A 224 29.69 5.82 -22.05
CA THR A 224 28.74 4.94 -22.74
C THR A 224 27.60 4.54 -21.79
N ALA A 225 27.91 4.02 -20.60
CA ALA A 225 26.91 3.71 -19.60
C ALA A 225 26.17 5.00 -19.16
N GLY A 226 26.88 6.13 -19.04
CA GLY A 226 26.24 7.41 -18.75
C GLY A 226 25.16 7.81 -19.76
N ARG A 227 25.36 7.54 -21.04
CA ARG A 227 24.35 7.81 -22.08
C ARG A 227 23.11 6.94 -21.94
N ALA A 228 23.27 5.68 -21.53
CA ALA A 228 22.17 4.72 -21.38
C ALA A 228 21.13 5.13 -20.33
N TYR A 229 21.51 5.96 -19.37
CA TYR A 229 20.62 6.43 -18.28
C TYR A 229 20.13 7.85 -18.46
N ARG A 230 20.49 8.51 -19.56
CA ARG A 230 20.04 9.86 -19.83
C ARG A 230 18.60 9.84 -20.30
N LEU A 231 17.71 10.47 -19.55
CA LEU A 231 16.30 10.57 -19.86
C LEU A 231 15.90 11.89 -20.52
N ARG A 232 16.67 12.96 -20.31
CA ARG A 232 16.44 14.24 -20.98
C ARG A 232 17.07 14.26 -22.36
N ASP A 233 16.28 14.64 -23.37
CA ASP A 233 16.82 14.94 -24.68
C ASP A 233 17.46 16.34 -24.65
N PRO A 234 18.78 16.48 -24.94
CA PRO A 234 19.41 17.81 -25.00
C PRO A 234 18.99 18.67 -26.18
N ALA A 235 18.35 18.06 -27.17
CA ALA A 235 17.79 18.79 -28.29
C ALA A 235 16.37 19.29 -28.05
N ASP A 236 15.73 18.77 -27.02
CA ASP A 236 14.42 19.23 -26.57
C ASP A 236 14.61 20.54 -25.81
N THR A 237 14.19 21.64 -26.44
CA THR A 237 14.19 22.99 -25.88
C THR A 237 12.78 23.41 -25.44
N SER A 238 11.82 22.52 -25.47
CA SER A 238 10.50 22.79 -24.92
C SER A 238 10.63 23.08 -23.43
N GLU A 239 9.93 24.11 -22.97
CA GLU A 239 9.77 24.31 -21.54
C GLU A 239 9.02 23.11 -20.98
N TYR A 240 9.69 22.39 -20.15
CA TYR A 240 9.11 21.30 -19.43
C TYR A 240 8.45 21.88 -18.16
N GLU A 241 7.28 22.44 -18.34
CA GLU A 241 6.38 22.65 -17.23
C GLU A 241 5.85 21.28 -16.83
N SER A 242 6.62 20.63 -15.99
CA SER A 242 6.09 19.49 -15.27
C SER A 242 4.92 19.99 -14.42
N VAL A 243 4.33 19.12 -13.65
CA VAL A 243 3.43 19.42 -12.54
C VAL A 243 3.74 20.64 -11.70
N GLN A 244 4.70 21.37 -12.04
CA GLN A 244 5.07 22.62 -11.41
C GLN A 244 4.26 23.81 -11.90
N GLY A 245 3.38 23.63 -12.86
CA GLY A 245 2.32 24.59 -13.13
C GLY A 245 1.37 24.84 -11.96
N TRP A 246 1.61 24.17 -10.84
CA TRP A 246 0.95 24.50 -9.58
C TRP A 246 1.84 25.27 -8.61
N ASP A 247 3.00 25.69 -9.04
CA ASP A 247 3.84 26.66 -8.33
C ASP A 247 3.32 28.09 -8.50
N ASP A 248 2.20 28.31 -9.15
CA ASP A 248 1.52 29.60 -9.32
C ASP A 248 0.69 29.98 -8.07
#